data_6ae6ff8de7ccb4e80fac24fc250d3061
#
_entry.id   6ae6ff8de7ccb4e80fac24fc250d3061
#
_cell.length_a   1.000
_cell.length_b   1.000
_cell.length_c   1.000
_cell.angle_alpha   90.00
_cell.angle_beta   90.00
_cell.angle_gamma   90.00
#
_symmetry.space_group_name_H-M   'P 1'
#
loop_
_entity.id
_entity.type
_entity.pdbx_description
1 polymer ?
#
loop_
_entity_poly.entity_id
_entity_poly.type
_entity_poly.pdbx_seq_one_letter_code
_entity_poly.pdbx_strand_id
1 'polypeptide(L)'
;MSDAAVIVRSLTRRFGDFTAVNGVSFEIPRGKVFGFLGPNGSGKSTTIRMLTGLLAPTAGSVTGLGGLDVVRDTDRWKTRLGYMSQKFSLYLDLTVEENLRFFGAAYGLSNSRLSERIGELAARLGFERLRRDLTESLPTGWRQRVALAASLLHEPELLFLDEPTGGVDPRGRRVFWDLIYELAAGRGMTVLVTTHYMDEAEQCDRLAFILEGELIAEGTPPDLKEGLAGRLFEVAAGSQPFASLAAIRGDAALEDAYLFGTRLRAVARPGAGESVMLLLGRTGSPEPAEPSLEDVFVSLARQRSERGAAA
;
A
#
# COMPACT_ATOMS: atom_id res chain seq x y z
N MET A 1 -15.93 -5.82 21.12
CA MET A 1 -15.85 -4.54 20.39
C MET A 1 -14.67 -4.69 19.45
N SER A 2 -14.80 -4.37 18.17
CA SER A 2 -13.68 -4.46 17.21
C SER A 2 -12.53 -3.55 17.69
N ASP A 3 -11.30 -4.06 17.69
CA ASP A 3 -10.07 -3.30 17.99
C ASP A 3 -9.61 -2.51 16.75
N ALA A 4 -10.55 -2.11 15.91
CA ALA A 4 -10.28 -1.36 14.70
C ALA A 4 -10.12 0.14 14.98
N ALA A 5 -9.08 0.75 14.42
CA ALA A 5 -8.91 2.20 14.43
C ALA A 5 -9.81 2.88 13.40
N VAL A 6 -10.04 2.22 12.26
CA VAL A 6 -10.93 2.67 11.18
C VAL A 6 -11.76 1.49 10.68
N ILE A 7 -13.05 1.74 10.47
CA ILE A 7 -14.01 0.79 9.90
C ILE A 7 -14.59 1.41 8.64
N VAL A 8 -14.46 0.70 7.52
CA VAL A 8 -14.96 1.09 6.20
C VAL A 8 -16.09 0.15 5.80
N ARG A 9 -17.26 0.69 5.43
CA ARG A 9 -18.42 -0.12 5.05
C ARG A 9 -19.00 0.35 3.72
N SER A 10 -18.99 -0.54 2.73
CA SER A 10 -19.57 -0.37 1.38
C SER A 10 -19.19 0.97 0.74
N LEU A 11 -17.94 1.40 0.95
CA LEU A 11 -17.45 2.70 0.50
C LEU A 11 -17.44 2.77 -1.02
N THR A 12 -18.13 3.76 -1.58
CA THR A 12 -18.29 3.93 -3.02
C THR A 12 -18.00 5.38 -3.43
N ARG A 13 -17.30 5.54 -4.56
CA ARG A 13 -17.11 6.83 -5.19
C ARG A 13 -17.35 6.76 -6.69
N ARG A 14 -18.28 7.58 -7.16
CA ARG A 14 -18.59 7.78 -8.59
C ARG A 14 -18.23 9.19 -9.05
N PHE A 15 -17.78 9.29 -10.29
CA PHE A 15 -17.52 10.54 -11.00
C PHE A 15 -18.27 10.47 -12.33
N GLY A 16 -19.47 11.06 -12.36
CA GLY A 16 -20.40 10.84 -13.47
C GLY A 16 -20.72 9.34 -13.58
N ASP A 17 -20.51 8.78 -14.76
CA ASP A 17 -20.75 7.35 -15.04
C ASP A 17 -19.60 6.44 -14.59
N PHE A 18 -18.43 7.03 -14.29
CA PHE A 18 -17.26 6.25 -13.86
C PHE A 18 -17.30 5.96 -12.36
N THR A 19 -17.23 4.67 -11.99
CA THR A 19 -17.13 4.24 -10.58
C THR A 19 -15.66 3.94 -10.26
N ALA A 20 -15.03 4.85 -9.51
CA ALA A 20 -13.61 4.73 -9.13
C ALA A 20 -13.37 3.79 -7.94
N VAL A 21 -14.37 3.68 -7.04
CA VAL A 21 -14.37 2.75 -5.89
C VAL A 21 -15.80 2.23 -5.75
N ASN A 22 -15.95 0.90 -5.65
CA ASN A 22 -17.22 0.22 -5.68
C ASN A 22 -17.43 -0.69 -4.47
N GLY A 23 -18.14 -0.19 -3.47
CA GLY A 23 -18.62 -0.98 -2.33
C GLY A 23 -17.55 -1.60 -1.44
N VAL A 24 -16.33 -1.02 -1.36
CA VAL A 24 -15.23 -1.60 -0.58
C VAL A 24 -15.53 -1.56 0.92
N SER A 25 -15.24 -2.67 1.61
CA SER A 25 -15.41 -2.80 3.06
C SER A 25 -14.18 -3.47 3.66
N PHE A 26 -13.58 -2.87 4.68
CA PHE A 26 -12.42 -3.40 5.41
C PHE A 26 -12.26 -2.70 6.76
N GLU A 27 -11.42 -3.27 7.62
CA GLU A 27 -11.09 -2.71 8.93
C GLU A 27 -9.58 -2.53 9.06
N ILE A 28 -9.15 -1.37 9.58
CA ILE A 28 -7.74 -1.09 9.88
C ILE A 28 -7.53 -1.33 11.38
N PRO A 29 -6.76 -2.36 11.77
CA PRO A 29 -6.48 -2.66 13.17
C PRO A 29 -5.69 -1.52 13.84
N ARG A 30 -5.97 -1.26 15.12
CA ARG A 30 -5.29 -0.22 15.89
C ARG A 30 -3.81 -0.57 16.10
N GLY A 31 -2.93 0.44 15.94
CA GLY A 31 -1.49 0.29 16.20
C GLY A 31 -0.77 -0.63 15.21
N LYS A 32 -1.36 -0.85 14.03
CA LYS A 32 -0.84 -1.73 12.98
C LYS A 32 -0.55 -0.98 11.71
N VAL A 33 0.34 -1.55 10.89
CA VAL A 33 0.61 -1.09 9.53
C VAL A 33 -0.28 -1.85 8.57
N PHE A 34 -1.21 -1.14 7.93
CA PHE A 34 -2.15 -1.70 6.95
C PHE A 34 -1.73 -1.29 5.53
N GLY A 35 -1.44 -2.28 4.68
CA GLY A 35 -1.11 -2.08 3.27
C GLY A 35 -2.38 -2.03 2.40
N PHE A 36 -2.49 -1.06 1.51
CA PHE A 36 -3.55 -0.98 0.52
C PHE A 36 -2.94 -1.01 -0.88
N LEU A 37 -3.01 -2.16 -1.54
CA LEU A 37 -2.23 -2.49 -2.72
C LEU A 37 -3.08 -2.59 -3.97
N GLY A 38 -2.47 -2.27 -5.10
CA GLY A 38 -3.08 -2.43 -6.41
C GLY A 38 -2.35 -1.64 -7.49
N PRO A 39 -2.63 -1.89 -8.78
CA PRO A 39 -2.01 -1.16 -9.88
C PRO A 39 -2.46 0.31 -9.90
N ASN A 40 -1.78 1.10 -10.74
CA ASN A 40 -2.21 2.47 -10.97
C ASN A 40 -3.62 2.52 -11.56
N GLY A 41 -4.45 3.44 -11.05
CA GLY A 41 -5.86 3.55 -11.46
C GLY A 41 -6.81 2.58 -10.75
N SER A 42 -6.36 1.71 -9.85
CA SER A 42 -7.24 0.76 -9.15
C SER A 42 -8.16 1.36 -8.08
N GLY A 43 -8.03 2.67 -7.77
CA GLY A 43 -8.85 3.34 -6.76
C GLY A 43 -8.15 3.67 -5.44
N LYS A 44 -6.87 3.32 -5.24
CA LYS A 44 -6.10 3.55 -3.99
C LYS A 44 -6.18 5.00 -3.49
N SER A 45 -5.69 5.95 -4.30
CA SER A 45 -5.67 7.36 -3.90
C SER A 45 -7.09 7.94 -3.73
N THR A 46 -8.08 7.45 -4.49
CA THR A 46 -9.49 7.84 -4.30
C THR A 46 -9.99 7.34 -2.94
N THR A 47 -9.68 6.11 -2.57
CA THR A 47 -10.03 5.55 -1.26
C THR A 47 -9.36 6.33 -0.13
N ILE A 48 -8.04 6.57 -0.19
CA ILE A 48 -7.34 7.39 0.82
C ILE A 48 -7.98 8.77 0.97
N ARG A 49 -8.31 9.46 -0.13
CA ARG A 49 -8.95 10.77 -0.05
C ARG A 49 -10.32 10.74 0.62
N MET A 50 -11.06 9.65 0.49
CA MET A 50 -12.31 9.46 1.25
C MET A 50 -12.03 9.19 2.73
N LEU A 51 -11.03 8.36 3.04
CA LEU A 51 -10.62 8.06 4.42
C LEU A 51 -10.07 9.29 5.14
N THR A 52 -9.44 10.22 4.44
CA THR A 52 -8.91 11.47 5.01
C THR A 52 -9.94 12.60 5.11
N GLY A 53 -11.16 12.39 4.59
CA GLY A 53 -12.18 13.44 4.53
C GLY A 53 -11.88 14.56 3.52
N LEU A 54 -10.96 14.32 2.57
CA LEU A 54 -10.69 15.24 1.46
C LEU A 54 -11.67 15.05 0.30
N LEU A 55 -12.33 13.91 0.24
CA LEU A 55 -13.31 13.57 -0.75
C LEU A 55 -14.51 12.90 -0.09
N ALA A 56 -15.70 13.46 -0.27
CA ALA A 56 -16.90 12.83 0.25
C ALA A 56 -17.22 11.54 -0.55
N PRO A 57 -17.57 10.43 0.10
CA PRO A 57 -18.05 9.23 -0.59
C PRO A 57 -19.40 9.52 -1.27
N THR A 58 -19.71 8.77 -2.34
CA THR A 58 -21.04 8.77 -2.96
C THR A 58 -22.00 7.89 -2.17
N ALA A 59 -21.49 6.80 -1.57
CA ALA A 59 -22.23 5.91 -0.67
C ALA A 59 -21.27 5.20 0.29
N GLY A 60 -21.83 4.56 1.32
CA GLY A 60 -21.06 3.89 2.37
C GLY A 60 -20.64 4.84 3.48
N SER A 61 -19.79 4.36 4.39
CA SER A 61 -19.36 5.12 5.57
C SER A 61 -17.93 4.77 5.97
N VAL A 62 -17.28 5.73 6.62
CA VAL A 62 -15.98 5.56 7.29
C VAL A 62 -16.13 6.05 8.71
N THR A 63 -15.88 5.19 9.68
CA THR A 63 -15.93 5.51 11.10
C THR A 63 -14.66 5.06 11.82
N GLY A 64 -14.30 5.71 12.89
CA GLY A 64 -13.10 5.35 13.67
C GLY A 64 -12.82 6.36 14.78
N LEU A 65 -11.60 6.31 15.33
CA LEU A 65 -11.13 7.27 16.33
C LEU A 65 -12.10 7.46 17.51
N GLY A 66 -12.68 6.36 18.00
CA GLY A 66 -13.65 6.42 19.11
C GLY A 66 -15.07 6.81 18.68
N GLY A 67 -15.46 6.48 17.43
CA GLY A 67 -16.83 6.64 16.94
C GLY A 67 -17.06 7.87 16.07
N LEU A 68 -16.01 8.60 15.67
CA LEU A 68 -16.14 9.70 14.71
C LEU A 68 -16.51 9.16 13.33
N ASP A 69 -17.36 9.89 12.61
CA ASP A 69 -17.67 9.67 11.20
C ASP A 69 -16.91 10.69 10.33
N VAL A 70 -16.24 10.22 9.29
CA VAL A 70 -15.36 11.06 8.47
C VAL A 70 -16.08 12.22 7.79
N VAL A 71 -17.37 12.08 7.49
CA VAL A 71 -18.19 13.12 6.81
C VAL A 71 -18.82 14.06 7.82
N ARG A 72 -19.36 13.52 8.90
CA ARG A 72 -20.08 14.32 9.93
C ARG A 72 -19.13 15.05 10.85
N ASP A 73 -18.00 14.43 11.19
CA ASP A 73 -17.03 14.93 12.17
C ASP A 73 -15.72 15.36 11.47
N THR A 74 -15.76 15.82 10.22
CA THR A 74 -14.59 16.05 9.34
C THR A 74 -13.48 16.84 10.02
N ASP A 75 -13.79 17.93 10.73
CA ASP A 75 -12.79 18.78 11.37
C ASP A 75 -12.09 18.05 12.53
N ARG A 76 -12.86 17.37 13.38
CA ARG A 76 -12.32 16.56 14.48
C ARG A 76 -11.53 15.35 13.96
N TRP A 77 -11.95 14.79 12.83
CA TRP A 77 -11.25 13.72 12.15
C TRP A 77 -9.90 14.19 11.65
N LYS A 78 -9.86 15.30 10.92
CA LYS A 78 -8.63 15.86 10.32
C LYS A 78 -7.57 16.25 11.35
N THR A 79 -7.95 16.70 12.52
CA THR A 79 -6.98 17.06 13.58
C THR A 79 -6.28 15.86 14.21
N ARG A 80 -6.79 14.64 13.99
CA ARG A 80 -6.25 13.39 14.56
C ARG A 80 -5.57 12.50 13.53
N LEU A 81 -5.47 12.94 12.27
CA LEU A 81 -4.81 12.20 11.22
C LEU A 81 -3.66 12.99 10.59
N GLY A 82 -2.59 12.29 10.23
CA GLY A 82 -1.55 12.76 9.33
C GLY A 82 -1.80 12.20 7.93
N TYR A 83 -1.55 13.02 6.92
CA TYR A 83 -1.68 12.60 5.52
C TYR A 83 -0.49 13.05 4.70
N MET A 84 0.16 12.10 4.05
CA MET A 84 1.21 12.33 3.07
C MET A 84 0.67 11.92 1.69
N SER A 85 0.45 12.88 0.82
CA SER A 85 -0.09 12.65 -0.53
C SER A 85 1.01 12.19 -1.49
N GLN A 86 0.62 11.43 -2.51
CA GLN A 86 1.50 10.99 -3.59
C GLN A 86 2.16 12.16 -4.33
N LYS A 87 1.39 13.22 -4.61
CA LYS A 87 1.94 14.46 -5.16
C LYS A 87 2.60 15.25 -4.06
N PHE A 88 3.79 15.73 -4.37
CA PHE A 88 4.57 16.54 -3.44
C PHE A 88 3.78 17.77 -2.97
N SER A 89 3.51 17.84 -1.66
CA SER A 89 2.63 18.86 -1.06
C SER A 89 3.39 20.02 -0.39
N LEU A 90 4.73 19.92 -0.32
CA LEU A 90 5.55 21.01 0.26
C LEU A 90 5.74 22.15 -0.75
N TYR A 91 5.87 23.35 -0.23
CA TYR A 91 6.20 24.54 -1.01
C TYR A 91 7.67 24.51 -1.39
N LEU A 92 7.96 24.48 -2.68
CA LEU A 92 9.33 24.32 -3.18
C LEU A 92 10.19 25.54 -2.95
N ASP A 93 9.59 26.72 -2.97
CA ASP A 93 10.19 28.04 -2.73
C ASP A 93 10.41 28.39 -1.26
N LEU A 94 9.95 27.53 -0.34
CA LEU A 94 10.22 27.65 1.09
C LEU A 94 11.36 26.72 1.52
N THR A 95 12.06 27.13 2.56
CA THR A 95 13.00 26.23 3.25
C THR A 95 12.27 25.09 3.93
N VAL A 96 13.00 24.04 4.29
CA VAL A 96 12.46 22.91 5.07
C VAL A 96 11.78 23.40 6.35
N GLU A 97 12.44 24.28 7.10
CA GLU A 97 11.90 24.81 8.36
C GLU A 97 10.64 25.66 8.15
N GLU A 98 10.61 26.50 7.13
CA GLU A 98 9.43 27.31 6.80
C GLU A 98 8.24 26.44 6.41
N ASN A 99 8.45 25.39 5.60
CA ASN A 99 7.41 24.40 5.31
C ASN A 99 6.84 23.76 6.59
N LEU A 100 7.72 23.25 7.46
CA LEU A 100 7.27 22.61 8.71
C LEU A 100 6.54 23.60 9.63
N ARG A 101 7.00 24.85 9.70
CA ARG A 101 6.31 25.92 10.45
C ARG A 101 4.93 26.24 9.87
N PHE A 102 4.82 26.30 8.56
CA PHE A 102 3.55 26.52 7.87
C PHE A 102 2.54 25.43 8.21
N PHE A 103 2.92 24.15 8.02
CA PHE A 103 2.02 23.03 8.31
C PHE A 103 1.68 22.92 9.80
N GLY A 104 2.67 23.10 10.70
CA GLY A 104 2.41 23.04 12.12
C GLY A 104 1.50 24.16 12.63
N ALA A 105 1.64 25.37 12.07
CA ALA A 105 0.71 26.48 12.36
C ALA A 105 -0.70 26.19 11.87
N ALA A 106 -0.86 25.55 10.71
CA ALA A 106 -2.18 25.14 10.19
C ALA A 106 -2.90 24.14 11.13
N TYR A 107 -2.13 23.31 11.86
CA TYR A 107 -2.65 22.43 12.92
C TYR A 107 -2.78 23.12 14.30
N GLY A 108 -2.53 24.42 14.41
CA GLY A 108 -2.69 25.19 15.64
C GLY A 108 -1.59 24.99 16.69
N LEU A 109 -0.43 24.48 16.30
CA LEU A 109 0.70 24.32 17.23
C LEU A 109 1.30 25.68 17.63
N SER A 110 1.55 25.88 18.94
CA SER A 110 2.26 27.05 19.42
C SER A 110 3.69 27.07 18.93
N ASN A 111 4.29 28.27 18.81
CA ASN A 111 5.67 28.42 18.31
C ASN A 111 6.71 27.62 19.12
N SER A 112 6.57 27.52 20.44
CA SER A 112 7.47 26.73 21.27
C SER A 112 7.33 25.23 21.01
N ARG A 113 6.12 24.70 21.00
CA ARG A 113 5.85 23.29 20.71
C ARG A 113 6.28 22.93 19.29
N LEU A 114 6.01 23.81 18.33
CA LEU A 114 6.41 23.61 16.94
C LEU A 114 7.93 23.53 16.78
N SER A 115 8.68 24.41 17.45
CA SER A 115 10.16 24.37 17.41
C SER A 115 10.72 23.09 18.02
N GLU A 116 10.14 22.62 19.13
CA GLU A 116 10.48 21.34 19.76
C GLU A 116 10.21 20.17 18.80
N ARG A 117 9.00 20.11 18.21
CA ARG A 117 8.60 19.03 17.29
C ARG A 117 9.44 19.01 16.03
N ILE A 118 9.76 20.17 15.44
CA ILE A 118 10.65 20.26 14.28
C ILE A 118 12.04 19.71 14.63
N GLY A 119 12.57 20.07 15.80
CA GLY A 119 13.87 19.55 16.27
C GLY A 119 13.86 18.02 16.42
N GLU A 120 12.84 17.48 17.10
CA GLU A 120 12.69 16.04 17.31
C GLU A 120 12.57 15.27 15.97
N LEU A 121 11.69 15.73 15.07
CA LEU A 121 11.47 15.07 13.78
C LEU A 121 12.68 15.20 12.85
N ALA A 122 13.37 16.35 12.87
CA ALA A 122 14.59 16.54 12.10
C ALA A 122 15.68 15.57 12.52
N ALA A 123 15.89 15.37 13.83
CA ALA A 123 16.84 14.42 14.37
C ALA A 123 16.49 12.98 13.99
N ARG A 124 15.23 12.58 14.19
CA ARG A 124 14.75 11.21 13.86
C ARG A 124 14.84 10.88 12.37
N LEU A 125 14.53 11.84 11.50
CA LEU A 125 14.52 11.67 10.05
C LEU A 125 15.86 12.06 9.39
N GLY A 126 16.82 12.56 10.18
CA GLY A 126 18.19 12.82 9.76
C GLY A 126 18.35 14.08 8.89
N PHE A 127 17.41 15.03 8.88
CA PHE A 127 17.49 16.23 8.06
C PHE A 127 17.85 17.52 8.84
N GLU A 128 18.41 17.40 10.03
CA GLU A 128 18.76 18.54 10.89
C GLU A 128 19.61 19.61 10.17
N ARG A 129 20.57 19.16 9.37
CA ARG A 129 21.48 20.05 8.63
C ARG A 129 20.82 20.72 7.43
N LEU A 130 19.70 20.15 6.94
CA LEU A 130 18.98 20.61 5.76
C LEU A 130 17.85 21.59 6.08
N ARG A 131 17.63 21.92 7.36
CA ARG A 131 16.48 22.74 7.80
C ARG A 131 16.42 24.11 7.12
N ARG A 132 17.57 24.69 6.77
CA ARG A 132 17.69 26.01 6.14
C ARG A 132 17.77 25.96 4.62
N ASP A 133 17.85 24.76 4.04
CA ASP A 133 17.95 24.59 2.61
C ASP A 133 16.55 24.77 1.97
N LEU A 134 16.52 25.32 0.76
CA LEU A 134 15.27 25.39 -0.03
C LEU A 134 14.80 23.98 -0.36
N THR A 135 13.50 23.76 -0.24
CA THR A 135 12.90 22.45 -0.49
C THR A 135 13.12 21.99 -1.94
N GLU A 136 13.16 22.89 -2.91
CA GLU A 136 13.45 22.55 -4.32
C GLU A 136 14.86 21.99 -4.54
N SER A 137 15.82 22.38 -3.72
CA SER A 137 17.22 21.93 -3.83
C SER A 137 17.43 20.50 -3.31
N LEU A 138 16.47 19.95 -2.58
CA LEU A 138 16.60 18.63 -1.97
C LEU A 138 16.36 17.49 -2.98
N PRO A 139 17.16 16.42 -2.93
CA PRO A 139 16.82 15.15 -3.59
C PRO A 139 15.47 14.60 -3.14
N THR A 140 14.78 13.83 -4.01
CA THR A 140 13.44 13.30 -3.76
C THR A 140 13.30 12.58 -2.42
N GLY A 141 14.26 11.72 -2.05
CA GLY A 141 14.21 11.00 -0.78
C GLY A 141 14.22 11.90 0.46
N TRP A 142 14.92 13.04 0.42
CA TRP A 142 14.88 14.02 1.51
C TRP A 142 13.57 14.79 1.54
N ARG A 143 13.03 15.16 0.37
CA ARG A 143 11.71 15.77 0.29
C ARG A 143 10.62 14.88 0.88
N GLN A 144 10.68 13.57 0.62
CA GLN A 144 9.74 12.60 1.20
C GLN A 144 9.84 12.53 2.73
N ARG A 145 11.06 12.56 3.29
CA ARG A 145 11.24 12.60 4.76
C ARG A 145 10.68 13.89 5.38
N VAL A 146 10.86 15.03 4.72
CA VAL A 146 10.29 16.30 5.17
C VAL A 146 8.76 16.29 5.08
N ALA A 147 8.18 15.72 4.00
CA ALA A 147 6.74 15.57 3.86
C ALA A 147 6.14 14.64 4.94
N LEU A 148 6.85 13.55 5.28
CA LEU A 148 6.49 12.69 6.39
C LEU A 148 6.57 13.46 7.72
N ALA A 149 7.64 14.24 7.96
CA ALA A 149 7.74 15.09 9.15
C ALA A 149 6.55 16.05 9.26
N ALA A 150 6.17 16.71 8.16
CA ALA A 150 5.02 17.62 8.13
C ALA A 150 3.72 16.93 8.55
N SER A 151 3.49 15.67 8.11
CA SER A 151 2.32 14.88 8.48
C SER A 151 2.31 14.41 9.94
N LEU A 152 3.45 14.48 10.65
CA LEU A 152 3.64 14.02 12.02
C LEU A 152 3.73 15.13 13.06
N LEU A 153 3.76 16.42 12.65
CA LEU A 153 3.97 17.55 13.55
C LEU A 153 2.98 17.60 14.71
N HIS A 154 1.71 17.35 14.43
CA HIS A 154 0.59 17.44 15.39
C HIS A 154 0.30 16.13 16.13
N GLU A 155 1.21 15.14 16.04
CA GLU A 155 1.11 13.84 16.74
C GLU A 155 -0.19 13.08 16.46
N PRO A 156 -0.48 12.78 15.19
CA PRO A 156 -1.73 12.12 14.81
C PRO A 156 -1.84 10.70 15.38
N GLU A 157 -3.06 10.21 15.55
CA GLU A 157 -3.36 8.82 15.92
C GLU A 157 -3.40 7.89 14.70
N LEU A 158 -3.78 8.45 13.53
CA LEU A 158 -3.78 7.77 12.24
C LEU A 158 -2.80 8.46 11.29
N LEU A 159 -2.06 7.67 10.52
CA LEU A 159 -1.17 8.16 9.48
C LEU A 159 -1.53 7.49 8.15
N PHE A 160 -1.88 8.29 7.16
CA PHE A 160 -2.16 7.84 5.80
C PHE A 160 -1.02 8.26 4.87
N LEU A 161 -0.41 7.30 4.18
CA LEU A 161 0.74 7.47 3.30
C LEU A 161 0.38 6.98 1.89
N ASP A 162 0.27 7.91 0.95
CA ASP A 162 -0.09 7.59 -0.44
C ASP A 162 1.17 7.46 -1.30
N GLU A 163 1.62 6.23 -1.56
CA GLU A 163 2.85 5.87 -2.29
C GLU A 163 4.10 6.63 -1.79
N PRO A 164 4.41 6.56 -0.49
CA PRO A 164 5.36 7.46 0.17
C PRO A 164 6.81 7.28 -0.27
N THR A 165 7.15 6.15 -0.83
CA THR A 165 8.52 5.77 -1.23
C THR A 165 8.74 5.88 -2.73
N GLY A 166 7.78 6.43 -3.46
CA GLY A 166 7.87 6.66 -4.90
C GLY A 166 9.09 7.51 -5.26
N GLY A 167 9.98 6.97 -6.13
CA GLY A 167 11.21 7.65 -6.54
C GLY A 167 12.30 7.73 -5.46
N VAL A 168 12.18 7.01 -4.35
CA VAL A 168 13.19 6.89 -3.30
C VAL A 168 14.09 5.68 -3.58
N ASP A 169 15.40 5.85 -3.40
CA ASP A 169 16.36 4.75 -3.55
C ASP A 169 16.15 3.63 -2.51
N PRO A 170 16.64 2.39 -2.75
CA PRO A 170 16.37 1.25 -1.86
C PRO A 170 16.84 1.46 -0.41
N ARG A 171 17.95 2.21 -0.18
CA ARG A 171 18.45 2.51 1.15
C ARG A 171 17.54 3.51 1.86
N GLY A 172 17.08 4.52 1.13
CA GLY A 172 16.11 5.50 1.62
C GLY A 172 14.78 4.85 1.99
N ARG A 173 14.30 3.89 1.18
CA ARG A 173 13.08 3.12 1.49
C ARG A 173 13.19 2.36 2.80
N ARG A 174 14.31 1.66 3.05
CA ARG A 174 14.52 0.95 4.32
C ARG A 174 14.41 1.88 5.53
N VAL A 175 15.10 3.01 5.50
CA VAL A 175 15.03 4.01 6.59
C VAL A 175 13.60 4.53 6.80
N PHE A 176 12.82 4.66 5.71
CA PHE A 176 11.43 5.08 5.78
C PHE A 176 10.56 4.02 6.47
N TRP A 177 10.74 2.74 6.13
CA TRP A 177 10.01 1.64 6.74
C TRP A 177 10.39 1.41 8.20
N ASP A 178 11.68 1.51 8.55
CA ASP A 178 12.14 1.45 9.95
C ASP A 178 11.40 2.47 10.82
N LEU A 179 11.21 3.70 10.30
CA LEU A 179 10.46 4.74 11.01
C LEU A 179 8.97 4.40 11.12
N ILE A 180 8.33 3.88 10.06
CA ILE A 180 6.92 3.46 10.11
C ILE A 180 6.72 2.43 11.21
N TYR A 181 7.59 1.44 11.31
CA TYR A 181 7.54 0.44 12.37
C TYR A 181 7.73 1.05 13.76
N GLU A 182 8.69 1.95 13.91
CA GLU A 182 8.90 2.64 15.18
C GLU A 182 7.66 3.44 15.62
N LEU A 183 6.99 4.10 14.69
CA LEU A 183 5.77 4.84 14.96
C LEU A 183 4.60 3.90 15.34
N ALA A 184 4.43 2.81 14.63
CA ALA A 184 3.36 1.84 14.91
C ALA A 184 3.61 1.11 16.23
N ALA A 185 4.77 0.46 16.40
CA ALA A 185 5.07 -0.36 17.57
C ALA A 185 5.35 0.48 18.84
N GLY A 186 6.08 1.61 18.70
CA GLY A 186 6.51 2.41 19.85
C GLY A 186 5.47 3.40 20.37
N ARG A 187 4.61 3.93 19.50
CA ARG A 187 3.60 4.95 19.84
C ARG A 187 2.16 4.47 19.68
N GLY A 188 1.96 3.23 19.22
CA GLY A 188 0.63 2.70 18.96
C GLY A 188 -0.10 3.42 17.82
N MET A 189 0.64 4.09 16.93
CA MET A 189 0.09 4.80 15.78
C MET A 189 -0.45 3.79 14.77
N THR A 190 -1.64 4.04 14.24
CA THR A 190 -2.19 3.23 13.15
C THR A 190 -1.76 3.83 11.82
N VAL A 191 -1.18 3.02 10.94
CA VAL A 191 -0.66 3.49 9.66
C VAL A 191 -1.34 2.78 8.51
N LEU A 192 -1.82 3.52 7.52
CA LEU A 192 -2.23 2.97 6.22
C LEU A 192 -1.24 3.45 5.16
N VAL A 193 -0.67 2.50 4.42
CA VAL A 193 0.26 2.77 3.31
C VAL A 193 -0.34 2.26 2.02
N THR A 194 -0.44 3.11 0.99
CA THR A 194 -0.66 2.59 -0.35
C THR A 194 0.68 2.36 -1.04
N THR A 195 0.77 1.29 -1.76
CA THR A 195 1.93 0.99 -2.61
C THR A 195 1.52 0.14 -3.80
N HIS A 196 2.34 0.14 -4.82
CA HIS A 196 2.30 -0.82 -5.92
C HIS A 196 3.54 -1.75 -5.91
N TYR A 197 4.41 -1.58 -4.90
CA TYR A 197 5.60 -2.42 -4.69
C TYR A 197 5.26 -3.58 -3.75
N MET A 198 5.42 -4.82 -4.23
CA MET A 198 5.08 -6.01 -3.45
C MET A 198 6.07 -6.28 -2.30
N ASP A 199 7.33 -5.88 -2.45
CA ASP A 199 8.33 -5.92 -1.39
C ASP A 199 7.99 -5.01 -0.19
N GLU A 200 7.31 -3.90 -0.44
CA GLU A 200 6.78 -3.04 0.62
C GLU A 200 5.55 -3.65 1.29
N ALA A 201 4.72 -4.35 0.53
CA ALA A 201 3.56 -5.03 1.07
C ALA A 201 3.92 -6.12 2.07
N GLU A 202 5.02 -6.83 1.86
CA GLU A 202 5.55 -7.82 2.81
C GLU A 202 5.88 -7.21 4.19
N GLN A 203 6.04 -5.88 4.24
CA GLN A 203 6.31 -5.15 5.47
C GLN A 203 5.05 -4.80 6.27
N CYS A 204 3.85 -5.02 5.73
CA CYS A 204 2.61 -4.68 6.42
C CYS A 204 2.14 -5.81 7.35
N ASP A 205 1.54 -5.43 8.50
CA ASP A 205 0.91 -6.42 9.40
C ASP A 205 -0.31 -7.09 8.73
N ARG A 206 -1.06 -6.30 7.96
CA ARG A 206 -2.24 -6.74 7.22
C ARG A 206 -2.37 -5.92 5.95
N LEU A 207 -2.94 -6.49 4.93
CA LEU A 207 -3.10 -5.78 3.65
C LEU A 207 -4.39 -6.13 2.93
N ALA A 208 -4.78 -5.26 2.03
CA ALA A 208 -5.91 -5.44 1.13
C ALA A 208 -5.48 -5.17 -0.31
N PHE A 209 -5.86 -6.06 -1.22
CA PHE A 209 -5.68 -5.86 -2.66
C PHE A 209 -6.92 -5.19 -3.27
N ILE A 210 -6.70 -4.07 -3.97
CA ILE A 210 -7.74 -3.41 -4.75
C ILE A 210 -7.45 -3.50 -6.25
N LEU A 211 -8.45 -3.87 -7.02
CA LEU A 211 -8.40 -3.91 -8.48
C LEU A 211 -9.71 -3.37 -9.04
N GLU A 212 -9.63 -2.44 -10.01
CA GLU A 212 -10.80 -1.84 -10.66
C GLU A 212 -11.86 -1.29 -9.69
N GLY A 213 -11.40 -0.67 -8.60
CA GLY A 213 -12.26 -0.09 -7.59
C GLY A 213 -12.87 -1.07 -6.59
N GLU A 214 -12.56 -2.35 -6.66
CA GLU A 214 -13.09 -3.38 -5.76
C GLU A 214 -11.97 -4.08 -4.98
N LEU A 215 -12.32 -4.52 -3.77
CA LEU A 215 -11.43 -5.29 -2.91
C LEU A 215 -11.46 -6.74 -3.36
N ILE A 216 -10.30 -7.29 -3.74
CA ILE A 216 -10.20 -8.66 -4.25
C ILE A 216 -9.65 -9.66 -3.24
N ALA A 217 -8.89 -9.20 -2.25
CA ALA A 217 -8.44 -10.01 -1.12
C ALA A 217 -8.04 -9.12 0.07
N GLU A 218 -8.09 -9.66 1.28
CA GLU A 218 -7.62 -9.05 2.52
C GLU A 218 -7.08 -10.12 3.45
N GLY A 219 -5.94 -9.87 4.11
CA GLY A 219 -5.32 -10.79 5.04
C GLY A 219 -3.94 -10.33 5.52
N THR A 220 -3.27 -11.15 6.34
CA THR A 220 -1.83 -10.98 6.55
C THR A 220 -1.04 -11.47 5.33
N PRO A 221 0.20 -11.03 5.10
CA PRO A 221 1.02 -11.56 4.01
C PRO A 221 1.10 -13.09 3.98
N PRO A 222 1.33 -13.79 5.12
CA PRO A 222 1.30 -15.25 5.14
C PRO A 222 -0.06 -15.85 4.76
N ASP A 223 -1.19 -15.34 5.31
CA ASP A 223 -2.53 -15.85 5.02
C ASP A 223 -2.85 -15.78 3.51
N LEU A 224 -2.48 -14.66 2.88
CA LEU A 224 -2.72 -14.46 1.44
C LEU A 224 -1.91 -15.41 0.58
N LYS A 225 -0.67 -15.72 1.00
CA LYS A 225 0.20 -16.67 0.29
C LYS A 225 -0.22 -18.13 0.47
N GLU A 226 -0.90 -18.46 1.56
CA GLU A 226 -1.35 -19.83 1.87
C GLU A 226 -2.24 -20.41 0.76
N GLY A 227 -3.04 -19.58 0.10
CA GLY A 227 -3.88 -19.99 -1.02
C GLY A 227 -3.13 -20.58 -2.23
N LEU A 228 -1.84 -20.26 -2.37
CA LEU A 228 -0.94 -20.79 -3.42
C LEU A 228 0.10 -21.79 -2.87
N ALA A 229 0.19 -21.99 -1.56
CA ALA A 229 1.16 -22.89 -0.93
C ALA A 229 0.98 -24.32 -1.47
N GLY A 230 2.09 -24.93 -1.89
CA GLY A 230 2.08 -26.30 -2.46
C GLY A 230 1.47 -26.41 -3.86
N ARG A 231 1.05 -25.29 -4.46
CA ARG A 231 0.45 -25.24 -5.79
C ARG A 231 1.29 -24.48 -6.82
N LEU A 232 2.29 -23.73 -6.34
CA LEU A 232 3.21 -22.99 -7.21
C LEU A 232 4.46 -23.82 -7.48
N PHE A 233 4.79 -23.97 -8.75
CA PHE A 233 5.95 -24.68 -9.24
C PHE A 233 6.73 -23.78 -10.21
N GLU A 234 8.06 -23.96 -10.27
CA GLU A 234 8.86 -23.20 -11.20
C GLU A 234 9.93 -24.06 -11.88
N VAL A 235 10.35 -23.63 -13.06
CA VAL A 235 11.41 -24.22 -13.84
C VAL A 235 12.21 -23.14 -14.57
N ALA A 236 13.47 -23.36 -14.89
CA ALA A 236 14.22 -22.45 -15.75
C ALA A 236 13.53 -22.33 -17.10
N ALA A 237 13.26 -21.10 -17.56
CA ALA A 237 12.51 -20.86 -18.80
C ALA A 237 13.28 -21.21 -20.09
N GLY A 238 14.59 -21.53 -19.98
CA GLY A 238 15.43 -21.92 -21.09
C GLY A 238 15.77 -20.75 -22.04
N SER A 239 16.25 -21.09 -23.23
CA SER A 239 16.65 -20.10 -24.24
C SER A 239 15.48 -19.48 -25.02
N GLN A 240 14.30 -20.07 -24.93
CA GLN A 240 13.07 -19.60 -25.59
C GLN A 240 11.89 -19.46 -24.60
N PRO A 241 11.95 -18.51 -23.65
CA PRO A 241 11.03 -18.44 -22.53
C PRO A 241 9.56 -18.27 -22.96
N PHE A 242 9.29 -17.48 -24.00
CA PHE A 242 7.93 -17.29 -24.51
C PHE A 242 7.37 -18.54 -25.21
N ALA A 243 8.21 -19.30 -25.91
CA ALA A 243 7.81 -20.56 -26.52
C ALA A 243 7.51 -21.62 -25.45
N SER A 244 8.36 -21.70 -24.41
CA SER A 244 8.11 -22.59 -23.26
C SER A 244 6.79 -22.25 -22.55
N LEU A 245 6.51 -20.96 -22.31
CA LEU A 245 5.25 -20.51 -21.72
C LEU A 245 4.05 -20.87 -22.65
N ALA A 246 4.16 -20.59 -23.95
CA ALA A 246 3.09 -20.86 -24.89
C ALA A 246 2.76 -22.37 -24.99
N ALA A 247 3.76 -23.23 -24.83
CA ALA A 247 3.59 -24.68 -24.91
C ALA A 247 2.79 -25.27 -23.75
N ILE A 248 2.75 -24.60 -22.58
CA ILE A 248 2.01 -25.08 -21.41
C ILE A 248 0.73 -24.27 -21.14
N ARG A 249 0.64 -23.03 -21.65
CA ARG A 249 -0.50 -22.16 -21.43
C ARG A 249 -1.78 -22.78 -21.96
N GLY A 250 -2.79 -22.91 -21.11
CA GLY A 250 -4.08 -23.52 -21.46
C GLY A 250 -4.17 -25.01 -21.12
N ASP A 251 -3.13 -25.63 -20.57
CA ASP A 251 -3.25 -26.99 -20.04
C ASP A 251 -4.29 -27.06 -18.92
N ALA A 252 -5.09 -28.12 -18.92
CA ALA A 252 -6.19 -28.29 -17.96
C ALA A 252 -5.73 -28.44 -16.50
N ALA A 253 -4.49 -28.85 -16.25
CA ALA A 253 -3.91 -28.94 -14.91
C ALA A 253 -3.54 -27.58 -14.32
N LEU A 254 -3.40 -26.56 -15.17
CA LEU A 254 -2.99 -25.22 -14.76
C LEU A 254 -4.17 -24.33 -14.41
N GLU A 255 -4.01 -23.56 -13.33
CA GLU A 255 -4.80 -22.38 -13.08
C GLU A 255 -4.17 -21.16 -13.77
N ASP A 256 -2.83 -21.04 -13.69
CA ASP A 256 -2.06 -20.00 -14.36
C ASP A 256 -0.65 -20.46 -14.72
N ALA A 257 -0.03 -19.75 -15.71
CA ALA A 257 1.40 -19.87 -16.03
C ALA A 257 1.92 -18.53 -16.57
N TYR A 258 3.09 -18.12 -16.09
CA TYR A 258 3.74 -16.84 -16.43
C TYR A 258 5.26 -16.90 -16.28
N LEU A 259 5.93 -15.92 -16.87
CA LEU A 259 7.37 -15.73 -16.71
C LEU A 259 7.65 -14.84 -15.49
N PHE A 260 8.58 -15.28 -14.65
CA PHE A 260 9.07 -14.55 -13.50
C PHE A 260 10.61 -14.48 -13.56
N GLY A 261 11.12 -13.34 -14.00
CA GLY A 261 12.53 -13.20 -14.32
C GLY A 261 12.98 -14.23 -15.38
N THR A 262 13.92 -15.09 -15.02
CA THR A 262 14.42 -16.19 -15.87
C THR A 262 13.71 -17.53 -15.65
N ARG A 263 12.67 -17.53 -14.82
CA ARG A 263 11.92 -18.72 -14.46
C ARG A 263 10.55 -18.71 -15.14
N LEU A 264 10.05 -19.89 -15.45
CA LEU A 264 8.65 -20.14 -15.82
C LEU A 264 7.94 -20.64 -14.57
N ARG A 265 6.98 -19.90 -14.09
CA ARG A 265 6.11 -20.27 -12.95
C ARG A 265 4.78 -20.78 -13.43
N ALA A 266 4.26 -21.79 -12.71
CA ALA A 266 2.98 -22.40 -13.00
C ALA A 266 2.22 -22.65 -11.71
N VAL A 267 0.95 -22.21 -11.66
CA VAL A 267 0.02 -22.44 -10.57
C VAL A 267 -0.85 -23.65 -10.92
N ALA A 268 -0.72 -24.71 -10.14
CA ALA A 268 -1.54 -25.92 -10.31
C ALA A 268 -2.96 -25.68 -9.82
N ARG A 269 -3.95 -26.26 -10.52
CA ARG A 269 -5.29 -26.42 -9.96
C ARG A 269 -5.24 -27.30 -8.71
N PRO A 270 -6.19 -27.20 -7.78
CA PRO A 270 -6.24 -28.06 -6.62
C PRO A 270 -6.14 -29.55 -7.01
N GLY A 271 -5.16 -30.27 -6.42
CA GLY A 271 -4.91 -31.68 -6.69
C GLY A 271 -4.12 -32.00 -7.97
N ALA A 272 -3.74 -31.02 -8.78
CA ALA A 272 -3.05 -31.24 -10.06
C ALA A 272 -1.51 -31.05 -9.98
N GLY A 273 -0.91 -30.97 -8.79
CA GLY A 273 0.51 -30.67 -8.62
C GLY A 273 1.45 -31.62 -9.36
N GLU A 274 1.21 -32.95 -9.31
CA GLU A 274 2.00 -33.93 -10.04
C GLU A 274 1.92 -33.75 -11.55
N SER A 275 0.73 -33.45 -12.09
CA SER A 275 0.51 -33.20 -13.51
C SER A 275 1.31 -31.96 -13.98
N VAL A 276 1.33 -30.90 -13.15
CA VAL A 276 2.07 -29.67 -13.44
C VAL A 276 3.59 -29.93 -13.38
N MET A 277 4.07 -30.72 -12.41
CA MET A 277 5.46 -31.14 -12.35
C MET A 277 5.88 -31.91 -13.61
N LEU A 278 5.07 -32.84 -14.08
CA LEU A 278 5.32 -33.58 -15.33
C LEU A 278 5.29 -32.66 -16.56
N LEU A 279 4.36 -31.72 -16.61
CA LEU A 279 4.25 -30.75 -17.69
C LEU A 279 5.50 -29.85 -17.78
N LEU A 280 5.92 -29.26 -16.65
CA LEU A 280 7.12 -28.44 -16.56
C LEU A 280 8.41 -29.24 -16.81
N GLY A 281 8.40 -30.53 -16.47
CA GLY A 281 9.52 -31.46 -16.72
C GLY A 281 9.95 -31.58 -18.18
N ARG A 282 9.07 -31.19 -19.12
CA ARG A 282 9.40 -31.11 -20.56
C ARG A 282 10.33 -29.93 -20.89
N THR A 283 10.36 -28.90 -20.02
CA THR A 283 11.19 -27.69 -20.20
C THR A 283 12.49 -27.79 -19.43
N GLY A 284 12.51 -28.48 -18.29
CA GLY A 284 13.70 -28.61 -17.43
C GLY A 284 13.41 -29.40 -16.16
N SER A 285 14.13 -29.10 -15.09
CA SER A 285 13.92 -29.71 -13.77
C SER A 285 12.99 -28.78 -12.96
N PRO A 286 11.68 -29.11 -12.79
CA PRO A 286 10.76 -28.28 -12.04
C PRO A 286 10.95 -28.52 -10.52
N GLU A 287 10.69 -27.47 -9.75
CA GLU A 287 10.72 -27.51 -8.31
C GLU A 287 9.51 -26.77 -7.72
N PRO A 288 9.04 -27.13 -6.52
CA PRO A 288 8.08 -26.31 -5.79
C PRO A 288 8.65 -24.92 -5.52
N ALA A 289 7.85 -23.89 -5.63
CA ALA A 289 8.23 -22.52 -5.35
C ALA A 289 7.43 -21.95 -4.18
N GLU A 290 8.06 -21.09 -3.39
CA GLU A 290 7.37 -20.32 -2.35
C GLU A 290 6.61 -19.16 -3.01
N PRO A 291 5.29 -19.00 -2.72
CA PRO A 291 4.52 -17.90 -3.25
C PRO A 291 4.98 -16.55 -2.72
N SER A 292 5.09 -15.57 -3.59
CA SER A 292 5.21 -14.16 -3.25
C SER A 292 3.83 -13.47 -3.30
N LEU A 293 3.71 -12.27 -2.75
CA LEU A 293 2.48 -11.47 -2.89
C LEU A 293 2.20 -11.08 -4.34
N GLU A 294 3.23 -11.00 -5.20
CA GLU A 294 3.07 -10.79 -6.63
C GLU A 294 2.35 -11.97 -7.30
N ASP A 295 2.75 -13.20 -6.96
CA ASP A 295 2.10 -14.42 -7.45
C ASP A 295 0.62 -14.46 -7.03
N VAL A 296 0.33 -14.10 -5.78
CA VAL A 296 -1.05 -14.03 -5.25
C VAL A 296 -1.86 -12.99 -6.03
N PHE A 297 -1.32 -11.78 -6.21
CA PHE A 297 -2.02 -10.71 -6.92
C PHE A 297 -2.31 -11.08 -8.37
N VAL A 298 -1.33 -11.63 -9.09
CA VAL A 298 -1.49 -12.07 -10.49
C VAL A 298 -2.57 -13.15 -10.61
N SER A 299 -2.55 -14.17 -9.72
CA SER A 299 -3.56 -15.22 -9.70
C SER A 299 -4.97 -14.67 -9.46
N LEU A 300 -5.15 -13.79 -8.45
CA LEU A 300 -6.45 -13.18 -8.14
C LEU A 300 -6.96 -12.27 -9.26
N ALA A 301 -6.10 -11.47 -9.87
CA ALA A 301 -6.44 -10.58 -10.98
C ALA A 301 -6.95 -11.39 -12.20
N ARG A 302 -6.31 -12.52 -12.48
CA ARG A 302 -6.72 -13.40 -13.57
C ARG A 302 -8.06 -14.08 -13.31
N GLN A 303 -8.25 -14.68 -12.12
CA GLN A 303 -9.54 -15.29 -11.75
C GLN A 303 -10.71 -14.30 -11.88
N ARG A 304 -10.47 -13.02 -11.55
CA ARG A 304 -11.45 -11.97 -11.71
C ARG A 304 -11.76 -11.72 -13.21
N SER A 305 -10.73 -11.61 -14.05
CA SER A 305 -10.88 -11.39 -15.49
C SER A 305 -11.68 -12.53 -16.15
N GLU A 306 -11.43 -13.78 -15.76
CA GLU A 306 -12.16 -14.94 -16.26
C GLU A 306 -13.63 -14.94 -15.82
N ARG A 307 -13.93 -14.53 -14.58
CA ARG A 307 -15.32 -14.38 -14.10
C ARG A 307 -16.06 -13.25 -14.82
N GLY A 308 -15.39 -12.13 -15.09
CA GLY A 308 -15.96 -11.00 -15.82
C GLY A 308 -16.23 -11.31 -17.31
N ALA A 309 -15.46 -12.21 -17.91
CA ALA A 309 -15.66 -12.65 -19.29
C ALA A 309 -16.79 -13.71 -19.43
N ALA A 310 -17.17 -14.36 -18.33
CA ALA A 310 -18.22 -15.38 -18.28
C ALA A 310 -19.61 -14.82 -17.88
N ALA A 311 -19.69 -13.55 -17.44
CA ALA A 311 -20.89 -12.82 -17.06
C ALA A 311 -21.36 -11.87 -18.17
#